data_5f75297d854be929d0bb3411acd1c455
#
_entry.id   5f75297d854be929d0bb3411acd1c455
#
_cell.length_a   1.000
_cell.length_b   1.000
_cell.length_c   1.000
_cell.angle_alpha   90.00
_cell.angle_beta   90.00
_cell.angle_gamma   90.00
#
_symmetry.space_group_name_H-M   'P 1'
#
loop_
_entity.id
_entity.type
_entity.pdbx_description
1 polymer ?
#
loop_
_entity_poly.entity_id
_entity_poly.type
_entity_poly.pdbx_seq_one_letter_code
_entity_poly.pdbx_strand_id
1 'polypeptide(L)'
;EEYSLIRSFVLNPFDELPASKQLMIVDNNPEGNYQNIRHMYLPNLNGEIRVIELQSTGMYLVRYIGTGELYLNGQLLEQDKVYVLNVGASIRSPKMQTLYYGDIITRFNIERIGTRISFEAREIEYHFGTGEVGLHPLRFSGESGKLIGIMGSSGAGKSTLLNVLNGTNKPAKGQVLINGIDIHQEN
;
A
#
# COMPACT_ATOMS: atom_id res chain seq x y z
N GLU A 1 15.35 17.60 -12.66
CA GLU A 1 15.43 17.24 -11.20
C GLU A 1 14.90 15.81 -10.99
N GLU A 2 13.65 15.51 -11.36
CA GLU A 2 13.05 14.15 -11.22
C GLU A 2 13.81 13.07 -12.02
N TYR A 3 14.26 13.37 -13.25
CA TYR A 3 15.07 12.46 -14.07
C TYR A 3 16.39 12.05 -13.38
N SER A 4 17.07 12.99 -12.75
CA SER A 4 18.32 12.71 -12.01
C SER A 4 18.05 11.80 -10.80
N LEU A 5 16.93 12.02 -10.12
CA LEU A 5 16.49 11.21 -8.98
C LEU A 5 16.15 9.77 -9.40
N ILE A 6 15.40 9.62 -10.49
CA ILE A 6 15.06 8.30 -11.08
C ILE A 6 16.34 7.57 -11.47
N ARG A 7 17.26 8.26 -12.15
CA ARG A 7 18.52 7.67 -12.57
C ARG A 7 19.33 7.17 -11.37
N SER A 8 19.44 7.96 -10.32
CA SER A 8 20.12 7.56 -9.08
C SER A 8 19.44 6.35 -8.44
N PHE A 9 18.10 6.39 -8.35
CA PHE A 9 17.30 5.29 -7.78
C PHE A 9 17.46 3.97 -8.55
N VAL A 10 17.55 4.04 -9.88
CA VAL A 10 17.61 2.84 -10.75
C VAL A 10 19.02 2.30 -10.91
N LEU A 11 20.02 3.17 -11.08
CA LEU A 11 21.36 2.77 -11.46
C LEU A 11 22.34 2.58 -10.28
N ASN A 12 22.07 3.25 -9.16
CA ASN A 12 22.98 3.26 -8.01
C ASN A 12 22.36 2.54 -6.80
N PRO A 13 22.36 1.19 -6.78
CA PRO A 13 21.71 0.44 -5.71
C PRO A 13 22.37 0.60 -4.33
N PHE A 14 23.68 0.84 -4.32
CA PHE A 14 24.49 0.87 -3.10
C PHE A 14 24.88 2.28 -2.65
N ASP A 15 24.64 3.28 -3.48
CA ASP A 15 24.96 4.66 -3.15
C ASP A 15 23.92 5.26 -2.18
N GLU A 16 24.33 6.26 -1.45
CA GLU A 16 23.44 7.09 -0.68
C GLU A 16 22.40 7.72 -1.61
N LEU A 17 21.13 7.56 -1.25
CA LEU A 17 20.04 8.20 -1.98
C LEU A 17 20.15 9.72 -1.78
N PRO A 18 19.97 10.51 -2.86
CA PRO A 18 19.93 11.96 -2.72
C PRO A 18 18.76 12.35 -1.79
N ALA A 19 19.03 13.31 -0.90
CA ALA A 19 18.02 13.81 0.03
C ALA A 19 16.82 14.39 -0.74
N SER A 20 15.67 13.70 -0.70
CA SER A 20 14.45 14.09 -1.40
C SER A 20 13.20 13.58 -0.70
N LYS A 21 12.21 14.45 -0.56
CA LYS A 21 10.87 14.06 -0.06
C LYS A 21 10.09 13.15 -1.03
N GLN A 22 10.59 12.94 -2.25
CA GLN A 22 10.05 11.96 -3.19
C GLN A 22 10.54 10.53 -2.89
N LEU A 23 11.45 10.37 -1.94
CA LEU A 23 11.98 9.08 -1.51
C LEU A 23 11.44 8.67 -0.14
N MET A 24 11.32 7.36 0.03
CA MET A 24 11.02 6.72 1.31
C MET A 24 11.90 5.49 1.48
N ILE A 25 12.39 5.31 2.70
CA ILE A 25 13.04 4.09 3.16
C ILE A 25 12.10 3.40 4.13
N VAL A 26 11.84 2.12 3.90
CA VAL A 26 11.13 1.23 4.82
C VAL A 26 12.14 0.23 5.33
N ASP A 27 12.34 0.17 6.64
CA ASP A 27 13.31 -0.74 7.26
C ASP A 27 12.88 -1.17 8.67
N ASN A 28 13.68 -2.01 9.31
CA ASN A 28 13.48 -2.50 10.66
C ASN A 28 14.17 -1.63 11.74
N ASN A 29 14.45 -0.37 11.47
CA ASN A 29 15.03 0.55 12.42
C ASN A 29 13.97 1.53 12.97
N PRO A 30 13.51 1.39 14.23
CA PRO A 30 12.47 2.26 14.78
C PRO A 30 12.94 3.70 14.97
N GLU A 31 14.25 3.95 15.02
CA GLU A 31 14.87 5.27 15.18
C GLU A 31 15.43 5.81 13.86
N GLY A 32 15.09 5.17 12.74
CA GLY A 32 15.57 5.58 11.41
C GLY A 32 15.23 7.04 11.13
N ASN A 33 16.25 7.86 10.96
CA ASN A 33 16.11 9.27 10.65
C ASN A 33 17.02 9.61 9.45
N TYR A 34 16.38 9.73 8.30
CA TYR A 34 17.06 10.01 7.04
C TYR A 34 16.82 11.46 6.64
N GLN A 35 17.88 12.24 6.49
CA GLN A 35 17.76 13.65 6.16
C GLN A 35 16.96 13.86 4.87
N ASN A 36 15.80 14.53 4.97
CA ASN A 36 14.91 14.84 3.85
C ASN A 36 14.45 13.63 3.00
N ILE A 37 14.47 12.43 3.59
CA ILE A 37 13.88 11.21 3.03
C ILE A 37 12.81 10.72 4.00
N ARG A 38 11.66 10.28 3.51
CA ARG A 38 10.61 9.70 4.34
C ARG A 38 11.07 8.37 4.92
N HIS A 39 10.62 8.07 6.12
CA HIS A 39 10.91 6.81 6.77
C HIS A 39 9.64 6.10 7.25
N MET A 40 9.65 4.78 7.14
CA MET A 40 8.64 3.92 7.71
C MET A 40 9.31 2.74 8.41
N TYR A 41 9.05 2.61 9.70
CA TYR A 41 9.44 1.44 10.46
C TYR A 41 8.56 0.24 10.11
N LEU A 42 9.17 -0.89 9.77
CA LEU A 42 8.49 -2.16 9.52
C LEU A 42 9.21 -3.30 10.25
N PRO A 43 8.65 -3.78 11.37
CA PRO A 43 9.29 -4.81 12.18
C PRO A 43 9.49 -6.10 11.39
N ASN A 44 10.62 -6.77 11.67
CA ASN A 44 11.03 -8.04 11.05
C ASN A 44 11.33 -7.96 9.54
N LEU A 45 11.40 -6.78 8.94
CA LEU A 45 11.93 -6.64 7.59
C LEU A 45 13.45 -6.92 7.62
N ASN A 46 13.91 -7.84 6.78
CA ASN A 46 15.32 -8.12 6.59
C ASN A 46 15.87 -7.29 5.43
N GLY A 47 16.61 -6.23 5.74
CA GLY A 47 17.07 -5.25 4.77
C GLY A 47 16.17 -4.02 4.69
N GLU A 48 16.11 -3.38 3.53
CA GLU A 48 15.33 -2.17 3.32
C GLU A 48 14.53 -2.22 2.01
N ILE A 49 13.37 -1.58 2.00
CA ILE A 49 12.61 -1.30 0.79
C ILE A 49 12.73 0.19 0.52
N ARG A 50 13.27 0.54 -0.63
CA ARG A 50 13.30 1.92 -1.13
C ARG A 50 12.10 2.17 -2.03
N VAL A 51 11.45 3.30 -1.83
CA VAL A 51 10.32 3.73 -2.65
C VAL A 51 10.59 5.12 -3.20
N ILE A 52 10.31 5.33 -4.47
CA ILE A 52 10.33 6.66 -5.10
C ILE A 52 8.95 6.99 -5.67
N GLU A 53 8.49 8.22 -5.41
CA GLU A 53 7.32 8.79 -6.02
C GLU A 53 7.71 9.57 -7.28
N LEU A 54 7.13 9.22 -8.42
CA LEU A 54 7.25 9.97 -9.68
C LEU A 54 6.09 10.97 -9.75
N GLN A 55 6.35 12.19 -9.36
CA GLN A 55 5.31 13.23 -9.26
C GLN A 55 4.68 13.58 -10.62
N SER A 56 5.48 13.53 -11.69
CA SER A 56 5.01 13.82 -13.05
C SER A 56 3.95 12.85 -13.55
N THR A 57 3.99 11.59 -13.09
CA THR A 57 3.07 10.52 -13.52
C THR A 57 2.18 10.00 -12.40
N GLY A 58 2.46 10.35 -11.15
CA GLY A 58 1.80 9.80 -9.96
C GLY A 58 2.09 8.32 -9.72
N MET A 59 3.18 7.80 -10.30
CA MET A 59 3.60 6.40 -10.13
C MET A 59 4.55 6.26 -8.95
N TYR A 60 4.62 5.04 -8.42
CA TYR A 60 5.57 4.67 -7.38
C TYR A 60 6.42 3.50 -7.86
N LEU A 61 7.72 3.59 -7.66
CA LEU A 61 8.64 2.50 -7.92
C LEU A 61 9.18 1.98 -6.60
N VAL A 62 9.40 0.69 -6.53
CA VAL A 62 9.97 0.04 -5.35
C VAL A 62 11.21 -0.76 -5.73
N ARG A 63 12.16 -0.82 -4.80
CA ARG A 63 13.37 -1.60 -4.88
C ARG A 63 13.64 -2.23 -3.53
N TYR A 64 13.95 -3.52 -3.51
CA TYR A 64 14.32 -4.23 -2.29
C TYR A 64 15.83 -4.42 -2.24
N ILE A 65 16.43 -4.12 -1.09
CA ILE A 65 17.85 -4.33 -0.79
C ILE A 65 17.91 -5.16 0.49
N GLY A 66 18.22 -6.43 0.35
CA GLY A 66 18.28 -7.37 1.48
C GLY A 66 18.38 -8.81 1.02
N THR A 67 18.51 -9.71 1.98
CA THR A 67 18.70 -11.16 1.73
C THR A 67 17.46 -12.00 2.03
N GLY A 68 16.36 -11.35 2.46
CA GLY A 68 15.09 -12.02 2.76
C GLY A 68 14.24 -12.23 1.52
N GLU A 69 13.32 -13.21 1.60
CA GLU A 69 12.31 -13.40 0.55
C GLU A 69 11.15 -12.43 0.76
N LEU A 70 10.95 -11.53 -0.19
CA LEU A 70 9.81 -10.64 -0.27
C LEU A 70 9.02 -10.88 -1.56
N TYR A 71 7.72 -10.78 -1.48
CA TYR A 71 6.82 -11.01 -2.61
C TYR A 71 5.94 -9.77 -2.84
N LEU A 72 6.01 -9.21 -4.04
CA LEU A 72 5.09 -8.16 -4.51
C LEU A 72 3.94 -8.84 -5.27
N ASN A 73 2.75 -8.81 -4.72
CA ASN A 73 1.56 -9.47 -5.30
C ASN A 73 1.79 -10.96 -5.66
N GLY A 74 2.62 -11.66 -4.87
CA GLY A 74 2.96 -13.06 -5.10
C GLY A 74 4.17 -13.28 -6.00
N GLN A 75 4.73 -12.25 -6.63
CA GLN A 75 5.98 -12.33 -7.38
C GLN A 75 7.17 -12.06 -6.46
N LEU A 76 8.18 -12.93 -6.47
CA LEU A 76 9.41 -12.72 -5.71
C LEU A 76 10.10 -11.44 -6.19
N LEU A 77 10.43 -10.57 -5.25
CA LEU A 77 11.27 -9.39 -5.49
C LEU A 77 12.74 -9.83 -5.57
N GLU A 78 13.31 -9.70 -6.75
CA GLU A 78 14.75 -9.89 -6.94
C GLU A 78 15.48 -8.70 -6.30
N GLN A 79 16.61 -8.99 -5.65
CA GLN A 79 17.44 -7.98 -5.04
C GLN A 79 17.86 -6.94 -6.08
N ASP A 80 17.86 -5.68 -5.70
CA ASP A 80 18.29 -4.53 -6.51
C ASP A 80 17.50 -4.27 -7.79
N LYS A 81 16.48 -5.04 -8.08
CA LYS A 81 15.60 -4.81 -9.22
C LYS A 81 14.48 -3.83 -8.85
N VAL A 82 14.15 -2.97 -9.80
CA VAL A 82 13.07 -1.97 -9.64
C VAL A 82 11.76 -2.53 -10.19
N TYR A 83 10.70 -2.33 -9.41
CA TYR A 83 9.34 -2.75 -9.75
C TYR A 83 8.39 -1.56 -9.65
N VAL A 84 7.31 -1.60 -10.43
CA VAL A 84 6.22 -0.63 -10.29
C VAL A 84 5.30 -1.07 -9.15
N LEU A 85 5.05 -0.17 -8.20
CA LEU A 85 4.09 -0.37 -7.13
C LEU A 85 2.71 0.10 -7.60
N ASN A 86 1.91 -0.81 -8.10
CA ASN A 86 0.57 -0.51 -8.59
C ASN A 86 -0.42 -0.31 -7.43
N VAL A 87 -1.52 0.41 -7.73
CA VAL A 87 -2.66 0.53 -6.81
C VAL A 87 -3.12 -0.86 -6.36
N GLY A 88 -3.32 -1.05 -5.06
CA GLY A 88 -3.71 -2.34 -4.46
C GLY A 88 -2.58 -3.35 -4.27
N ALA A 89 -1.35 -2.98 -4.61
CA ALA A 89 -0.21 -3.84 -4.38
C ALA A 89 0.02 -4.14 -2.89
N SER A 90 0.57 -5.31 -2.63
CA SER A 90 1.03 -5.69 -1.29
C SER A 90 2.39 -6.36 -1.36
N ILE A 91 3.26 -6.00 -0.42
CA ILE A 91 4.56 -6.65 -0.23
C ILE A 91 4.47 -7.53 1.00
N ARG A 92 4.84 -8.79 0.86
CA ARG A 92 4.67 -9.83 1.89
C ARG A 92 5.93 -10.63 2.11
N SER A 93 6.10 -11.08 3.34
CA SER A 93 7.04 -12.11 3.75
C SER A 93 6.41 -12.96 4.88
N PRO A 94 6.81 -14.21 5.07
CA PRO A 94 6.29 -15.03 6.16
C PRO A 94 6.56 -14.48 7.57
N LYS A 95 7.55 -13.61 7.70
CA LYS A 95 8.05 -13.12 8.99
C LYS A 95 7.66 -11.68 9.32
N MET A 96 7.12 -10.93 8.37
CA MET A 96 6.78 -9.52 8.58
C MET A 96 5.30 -9.25 8.37
N GLN A 97 4.80 -8.16 8.95
CA GLN A 97 3.48 -7.64 8.64
C GLN A 97 3.41 -7.26 7.16
N THR A 98 2.29 -7.57 6.51
CA THR A 98 2.07 -7.17 5.10
C THR A 98 2.12 -5.67 4.97
N LEU A 99 2.96 -5.18 4.06
CA LEU A 99 3.03 -3.77 3.67
C LEU A 99 2.11 -3.54 2.46
N TYR A 100 1.10 -2.72 2.62
CA TYR A 100 0.15 -2.41 1.56
C TYR A 100 0.52 -1.11 0.83
N TYR A 101 0.05 -1.00 -0.41
CA TYR A 101 0.14 0.22 -1.21
C TYR A 101 -0.31 1.46 -0.42
N GLY A 102 -1.45 1.38 0.29
CA GLY A 102 -1.98 2.50 1.05
C GLY A 102 -1.11 2.94 2.22
N ASP A 103 -0.40 2.04 2.88
CA ASP A 103 0.54 2.40 3.96
C ASP A 103 1.62 3.32 3.41
N ILE A 104 2.15 2.99 2.23
CA ILE A 104 3.18 3.76 1.53
C ILE A 104 2.63 5.13 1.10
N ILE A 105 1.49 5.14 0.39
CA ILE A 105 0.89 6.38 -0.13
C ILE A 105 0.50 7.34 0.98
N THR A 106 -0.03 6.83 2.08
CA THR A 106 -0.38 7.66 3.24
C THR A 106 0.84 8.42 3.74
N ARG A 107 2.02 7.80 3.79
CA ARG A 107 3.26 8.48 4.22
C ARG A 107 3.72 9.57 3.24
N PHE A 108 3.52 9.39 1.93
CA PHE A 108 3.78 10.45 0.94
C PHE A 108 2.78 11.60 1.03
N ASN A 109 1.52 11.31 1.38
CA ASN A 109 0.43 12.28 1.40
C ASN A 109 0.27 13.06 2.71
N ILE A 110 0.84 12.61 3.83
CA ILE A 110 0.71 13.30 5.15
C ILE A 110 1.08 14.79 5.06
N GLU A 111 2.04 15.16 4.22
CA GLU A 111 2.45 16.56 4.04
C GLU A 111 1.67 17.29 2.93
N ARG A 112 0.84 16.57 2.17
CA ARG A 112 0.04 17.10 1.05
C ARG A 112 -1.45 17.14 1.40
N ILE A 113 -1.78 17.57 2.62
CA ILE A 113 -3.18 17.68 3.06
C ILE A 113 -3.99 18.41 1.98
N GLY A 114 -4.77 17.67 1.21
CA GLY A 114 -5.75 18.21 0.28
C GLY A 114 -5.86 17.62 -1.13
N THR A 115 -4.99 16.73 -1.61
CA THR A 115 -4.99 16.41 -3.04
C THR A 115 -5.35 14.98 -3.44
N ARG A 116 -5.12 13.96 -2.62
CA ARG A 116 -5.53 12.57 -2.98
C ARG A 116 -5.99 11.79 -1.76
N ILE A 117 -7.17 11.22 -1.87
CA ILE A 117 -7.72 10.29 -0.88
C ILE A 117 -7.46 8.88 -1.39
N SER A 118 -6.80 8.04 -0.57
CA SER A 118 -6.71 6.61 -0.82
C SER A 118 -7.86 5.89 -0.09
N PHE A 119 -8.45 4.93 -0.77
CA PHE A 119 -9.48 4.05 -0.25
C PHE A 119 -9.03 2.61 -0.42
N GLU A 120 -9.08 1.81 0.66
CA GLU A 120 -8.67 0.41 0.62
C GLU A 120 -9.62 -0.47 1.40
N ALA A 121 -9.92 -1.64 0.85
CA ALA A 121 -10.50 -2.76 1.56
C ALA A 121 -9.46 -3.89 1.62
N ARG A 122 -9.08 -4.30 2.84
CA ARG A 122 -8.04 -5.30 3.09
C ARG A 122 -8.65 -6.56 3.64
N GLU A 123 -8.65 -7.63 2.86
CA GLU A 123 -9.13 -8.97 3.26
C GLU A 123 -10.53 -8.91 3.90
N ILE A 124 -11.42 -8.04 3.39
CA ILE A 124 -12.76 -7.92 3.92
C ILE A 124 -13.57 -9.18 3.64
N GLU A 125 -14.20 -9.70 4.69
CA GLU A 125 -15.11 -10.84 4.66
C GLU A 125 -16.40 -10.41 5.37
N TYR A 126 -17.55 -10.77 4.84
CA TYR A 126 -18.83 -10.42 5.46
C TYR A 126 -19.75 -11.63 5.57
N HIS A 127 -20.34 -11.80 6.74
CA HIS A 127 -21.33 -12.84 7.01
C HIS A 127 -22.64 -12.19 7.38
N PHE A 128 -23.73 -12.74 6.85
CA PHE A 128 -25.08 -12.35 7.29
C PHE A 128 -25.35 -12.87 8.71
N GLY A 129 -26.34 -12.26 9.39
CA GLY A 129 -26.76 -12.71 10.74
C GLY A 129 -27.20 -14.18 10.81
N THR A 130 -27.53 -14.79 9.68
CA THR A 130 -27.83 -16.23 9.52
C THR A 130 -26.56 -17.11 9.52
N GLY A 131 -25.37 -16.51 9.47
CA GLY A 131 -24.10 -17.23 9.34
C GLY A 131 -23.68 -17.51 7.88
N GLU A 132 -24.50 -17.19 6.91
CA GLU A 132 -24.14 -17.33 5.49
C GLU A 132 -23.05 -16.32 5.10
N VAL A 133 -22.13 -16.78 4.25
CA VAL A 133 -21.08 -15.94 3.69
C VAL A 133 -21.67 -14.99 2.64
N GLY A 134 -21.68 -13.69 2.95
CA GLY A 134 -22.12 -12.65 2.02
C GLY A 134 -21.00 -12.13 1.12
N LEU A 135 -19.75 -12.12 1.64
CA LEU A 135 -18.54 -11.81 0.88
C LEU A 135 -17.41 -12.73 1.31
N HIS A 136 -16.82 -13.40 0.33
CA HIS A 136 -15.54 -14.08 0.51
C HIS A 136 -14.40 -13.07 0.63
N PRO A 137 -13.26 -13.42 1.27
CA PRO A 137 -12.16 -12.52 1.45
C PRO A 137 -11.76 -11.85 0.14
N LEU A 138 -11.81 -10.53 0.10
CA LEU A 138 -11.43 -9.75 -1.08
C LEU A 138 -10.60 -8.53 -0.69
N ARG A 139 -9.84 -8.06 -1.65
CA ARG A 139 -9.08 -6.81 -1.58
C ARG A 139 -9.54 -5.88 -2.68
N PHE A 140 -9.57 -4.62 -2.35
CA PHE A 140 -9.92 -3.57 -3.28
C PHE A 140 -9.17 -2.29 -2.89
N SER A 141 -8.79 -1.50 -3.88
CA SER A 141 -8.24 -0.17 -3.62
C SER A 141 -8.60 0.80 -4.73
N GLY A 142 -8.66 2.06 -4.37
CA GLY A 142 -8.96 3.16 -5.26
C GLY A 142 -8.36 4.46 -4.76
N GLU A 143 -8.28 5.44 -5.66
CA GLU A 143 -7.85 6.80 -5.35
C GLU A 143 -8.94 7.79 -5.72
N SER A 144 -8.96 8.95 -5.04
CA SER A 144 -9.86 10.05 -5.39
C SER A 144 -9.71 10.47 -6.85
N GLY A 145 -10.81 10.93 -7.44
CA GLY A 145 -10.86 11.37 -8.84
C GLY A 145 -11.06 10.24 -9.86
N LYS A 146 -11.25 8.99 -9.42
CA LYS A 146 -11.56 7.84 -10.28
C LYS A 146 -12.99 7.35 -10.07
N LEU A 147 -13.66 6.98 -11.15
CA LEU A 147 -14.93 6.27 -11.12
C LEU A 147 -14.65 4.77 -11.26
N ILE A 148 -15.16 3.98 -10.34
CA ILE A 148 -14.97 2.53 -10.31
C ILE A 148 -16.34 1.86 -10.42
N GLY A 149 -16.53 1.04 -11.45
CA GLY A 149 -17.73 0.27 -11.67
C GLY A 149 -17.62 -1.16 -11.14
N ILE A 150 -18.60 -1.60 -10.35
CA ILE A 150 -18.71 -2.99 -9.86
C ILE A 150 -19.75 -3.70 -10.71
N MET A 151 -19.33 -4.73 -11.45
CA MET A 151 -20.19 -5.53 -12.33
C MET A 151 -20.25 -6.98 -11.86
N GLY A 152 -21.34 -7.65 -12.20
CA GLY A 152 -21.57 -9.07 -11.88
C GLY A 152 -23.06 -9.42 -11.97
N SER A 153 -23.38 -10.72 -11.98
CA SER A 153 -24.74 -11.26 -12.02
C SER A 153 -25.58 -10.82 -10.81
N SER A 154 -26.91 -11.02 -10.88
CA SER A 154 -27.76 -10.86 -9.71
C SER A 154 -27.33 -11.85 -8.63
N GLY A 155 -27.33 -11.41 -7.37
CA GLY A 155 -26.88 -12.24 -6.23
C GLY A 155 -25.36 -12.32 -6.03
N ALA A 156 -24.53 -11.74 -6.89
CA ALA A 156 -23.06 -11.79 -6.78
C ALA A 156 -22.47 -10.97 -5.60
N GLY A 157 -23.27 -10.45 -4.68
CA GLY A 157 -22.80 -9.73 -3.50
C GLY A 157 -22.44 -8.25 -3.73
N LYS A 158 -22.78 -7.65 -4.91
CA LYS A 158 -22.44 -6.24 -5.22
C LYS A 158 -22.95 -5.23 -4.20
N SER A 159 -24.23 -5.34 -3.83
CA SER A 159 -24.84 -4.45 -2.81
C SER A 159 -24.25 -4.70 -1.44
N THR A 160 -23.96 -5.96 -1.09
CA THR A 160 -23.28 -6.31 0.16
C THR A 160 -21.90 -5.69 0.22
N LEU A 161 -21.14 -5.77 -0.88
CA LEU A 161 -19.83 -5.14 -1.00
C LEU A 161 -19.94 -3.62 -0.81
N LEU A 162 -20.85 -2.94 -1.50
CA LEU A 162 -21.04 -1.49 -1.35
C LEU A 162 -21.41 -1.10 0.08
N ASN A 163 -22.26 -1.89 0.76
CA ASN A 163 -22.64 -1.63 2.15
C ASN A 163 -21.48 -1.84 3.14
N VAL A 164 -20.55 -2.72 2.85
CA VAL A 164 -19.33 -2.87 3.64
C VAL A 164 -18.37 -1.70 3.35
N LEU A 165 -18.20 -1.35 2.08
CA LEU A 165 -17.29 -0.28 1.66
C LEU A 165 -17.73 1.12 2.13
N ASN A 166 -19.04 1.37 2.27
CA ASN A 166 -19.57 2.66 2.73
C ASN A 166 -19.80 2.74 4.26
N GLY A 167 -19.39 1.71 5.01
CA GLY A 167 -19.51 1.68 6.47
C GLY A 167 -20.88 1.25 7.01
N THR A 168 -21.88 0.98 6.16
CA THR A 168 -23.21 0.53 6.60
C THR A 168 -23.14 -0.83 7.29
N ASN A 169 -22.34 -1.75 6.75
CA ASN A 169 -22.13 -3.08 7.30
C ASN A 169 -20.68 -3.23 7.76
N LYS A 170 -20.48 -3.62 9.02
CA LYS A 170 -19.15 -3.93 9.55
C LYS A 170 -18.67 -5.27 9.01
N PRO A 171 -17.46 -5.37 8.43
CA PRO A 171 -16.92 -6.65 7.98
C PRO A 171 -16.68 -7.60 9.15
N ALA A 172 -16.86 -8.90 8.93
CA ALA A 172 -16.54 -9.94 9.92
C ALA A 172 -15.03 -10.10 10.10
N LYS A 173 -14.27 -9.88 9.02
CA LYS A 173 -12.82 -9.82 9.02
C LYS A 173 -12.33 -8.75 8.04
N GLY A 174 -11.09 -8.32 8.23
CA GLY A 174 -10.47 -7.30 7.39
C GLY A 174 -10.83 -5.89 7.81
N GLN A 175 -10.45 -4.91 6.98
CA GLN A 175 -10.57 -3.49 7.29
C GLN A 175 -10.94 -2.71 6.03
N VAL A 176 -11.69 -1.64 6.21
CA VAL A 176 -11.95 -0.62 5.17
C VAL A 176 -11.30 0.68 5.62
N LEU A 177 -10.36 1.17 4.83
CA LEU A 177 -9.49 2.27 5.20
C LEU A 177 -9.67 3.47 4.25
N ILE A 178 -9.72 4.67 4.81
CA ILE A 178 -9.60 5.94 4.09
C ILE A 178 -8.32 6.63 4.59
N ASN A 179 -7.35 6.83 3.72
CA ASN A 179 -6.03 7.36 4.08
C ASN A 179 -5.40 6.61 5.27
N GLY A 180 -5.55 5.29 5.31
CA GLY A 180 -5.03 4.43 6.37
C GLY A 180 -5.85 4.40 7.66
N ILE A 181 -6.94 5.16 7.76
CA ILE A 181 -7.86 5.18 8.91
C ILE A 181 -9.01 4.21 8.65
N ASP A 182 -9.21 3.25 9.56
CA ASP A 182 -10.30 2.28 9.47
C ASP A 182 -11.64 2.95 9.78
N ILE A 183 -12.56 2.92 8.81
CA ILE A 183 -13.89 3.54 8.96
C ILE A 183 -14.82 2.80 9.90
N HIS A 184 -14.48 1.58 10.31
CA HIS A 184 -15.26 0.75 11.23
C HIS A 184 -14.69 0.71 12.65
N GLN A 185 -13.57 1.40 12.92
CA GLN A 185 -13.09 1.59 14.29
C GLN A 185 -13.97 2.65 14.99
N GLU A 186 -14.58 2.25 16.08
CA GLU A 186 -15.22 3.19 17.00
C GLU A 186 -14.12 4.01 17.70
N ASN A 187 -14.25 5.34 17.68
CA ASN A 187 -13.42 6.24 18.48
C ASN A 187 -13.75 6.10 19.96
#